data_15a9028d8b27037a22bf7dc66c2c7fb5
#
_entry.id   15a9028d8b27037a22bf7dc66c2c7fb5
#
_cell.length_a   1.000
_cell.length_b   1.000
_cell.length_c   1.000
_cell.angle_alpha   90.00
_cell.angle_beta   90.00
_cell.angle_gamma   90.00
#
_symmetry.space_group_name_H-M   'P 1'
#
loop_
_entity.id
_entity.type
_entity.pdbx_description
1 polymer ?
#
loop_
_entity_poly.entity_id
_entity_poly.type
_entity_poly.pdbx_seq_one_letter_code
_entity_poly.pdbx_strand_id
1 'polypeptide(L)'
;MPVDALVPAPPPDVAVDMLPREALRQAIHKLTTPGEPGIDKLIHERTRLAIMSSLAAVASLTFGDLKTLLRASDGNLSVHARKLEEAGYLETTKYFDGRTPKTRFQMTGAGRDALGSYLDHMEFLIAAARPAASARPAPVGRGS
;
A
#
# COMPACT_ATOMS: atom_id res chain seq x y z
N MET A 1 8.50 30.60 -3.11
CA MET A 1 8.24 31.03 -2.64
C MET A 1 7.87 30.89 -2.99
N PRO A 2 7.93 30.59 -3.25
CA PRO A 2 7.67 30.82 -3.03
C PRO A 2 7.37 30.36 -3.19
N VAL A 3 7.39 30.26 -3.34
CA VAL A 3 7.19 30.38 -2.84
C VAL A 3 7.08 30.09 -2.66
N ASP A 4 7.13 29.92 -2.83
CA ASP A 4 7.11 30.07 -2.10
C ASP A 4 6.85 30.11 -1.78
N ALA A 5 6.84 30.26 -1.89
CA ALA A 5 6.71 30.61 -1.09
C ALA A 5 6.36 30.53 -0.60
N LEU A 6 6.36 30.55 -0.51
CA LEU A 6 6.17 30.62 0.27
C LEU A 6 6.20 30.27 0.91
N VAL A 7 6.42 30.37 0.90
CA VAL A 7 6.65 30.30 1.79
C VAL A 7 7.15 30.39 2.31
N PRO A 8 7.24 30.58 2.42
CA PRO A 8 7.92 30.89 3.10
C PRO A 8 8.45 30.78 3.63
N ALA A 9 8.70 30.78 3.97
CA ALA A 9 9.25 30.77 4.63
C ALA A 9 9.82 30.49 5.19
N PRO A 10 10.09 30.47 5.45
CA PRO A 10 10.77 30.32 5.93
C PRO A 10 11.45 29.97 6.03
N PRO A 11 11.73 30.13 6.21
CA PRO A 11 12.41 29.85 6.12
C PRO A 11 12.82 29.14 6.14
N PRO A 12 12.78 29.17 6.09
CA PRO A 12 13.00 28.40 5.97
C PRO A 12 13.49 27.62 6.35
N ASP A 13 13.43 27.86 6.67
CA ASP A 13 13.83 27.25 6.86
C ASP A 13 14.50 26.32 7.37
N VAL A 14 14.26 26.73 8.16
CA VAL A 14 15.35 25.99 8.13
C VAL A 14 15.14 24.78 8.94
N ALA A 15 14.96 24.82 10.19
CA ALA A 15 14.60 23.65 10.93
C ALA A 15 13.35 23.05 10.35
N VAL A 16 12.48 23.92 10.03
CA VAL A 16 11.26 23.50 9.40
C VAL A 16 11.54 22.81 8.09
N ASP A 17 12.45 23.38 7.35
CA ASP A 17 12.78 22.78 6.06
C ASP A 17 13.54 21.50 6.21
N MET A 18 14.38 21.45 7.21
CA MET A 18 15.21 20.27 7.33
C MET A 18 14.45 19.06 7.78
N LEU A 19 13.49 19.22 8.65
CA LEU A 19 12.70 18.09 9.08
C LEU A 19 11.97 17.40 7.93
N PRO A 20 11.23 18.12 7.11
CA PRO A 20 10.58 17.47 5.99
C PRO A 20 11.57 16.85 5.02
N ARG A 21 12.67 17.54 4.77
CA ARG A 21 13.65 17.01 3.85
C ARG A 21 14.30 15.76 4.36
N GLU A 22 14.62 15.74 5.64
CA GLU A 22 15.24 14.57 6.21
C GLU A 22 14.28 13.39 6.22
N ALA A 23 13.03 13.63 6.56
CA ALA A 23 12.02 12.59 6.54
C ALA A 23 11.81 12.05 5.14
N LEU A 24 11.76 12.93 4.16
CA LEU A 24 11.60 12.52 2.77
C LEU A 24 12.82 11.76 2.30
N ARG A 25 14.01 12.19 2.67
CA ARG A 25 15.23 11.50 2.28
C ARG A 25 15.25 10.09 2.84
N GLN A 26 14.87 9.94 4.11
CA GLN A 26 14.82 8.62 4.73
C GLN A 26 13.78 7.73 4.05
N ALA A 27 12.63 8.28 3.73
CA ALA A 27 11.59 7.51 3.07
C ALA A 27 12.05 7.04 1.70
N ILE A 28 12.71 7.91 0.95
CA ILE A 28 13.22 7.55 -0.36
C ILE A 28 14.33 6.51 -0.25
N HIS A 29 15.21 6.67 0.74
CA HIS A 29 16.27 5.70 0.96
C HIS A 29 15.70 4.31 1.17
N LYS A 30 14.70 4.19 2.04
CA LYS A 30 14.06 2.89 2.29
C LYS A 30 13.39 2.34 1.06
N LEU A 31 12.83 3.23 0.25
CA LEU A 31 12.14 2.81 -0.97
C LEU A 31 13.11 2.28 -2.02
N THR A 32 14.30 2.86 -2.11
CA THR A 32 15.19 2.60 -3.22
C THR A 32 16.39 1.72 -2.90
N THR A 33 16.68 1.48 -1.63
CA THR A 33 17.87 0.71 -1.27
C THR A 33 17.53 -0.78 -1.20
N PRO A 34 18.18 -1.61 -2.01
CA PRO A 34 17.93 -3.05 -1.98
C PRO A 34 18.26 -3.62 -0.59
N GLY A 35 17.38 -4.47 -0.09
CA GLY A 35 17.60 -5.11 1.19
C GLY A 35 17.24 -4.28 2.40
N GLU A 36 16.96 -3.01 2.20
CA GLU A 36 16.56 -2.15 3.29
C GLU A 36 15.13 -2.45 3.68
N PRO A 37 14.81 -2.60 4.97
CA PRO A 37 13.42 -2.80 5.36
C PRO A 37 12.64 -1.53 5.12
N GLY A 38 11.87 -1.51 4.08
CA GLY A 38 11.11 -0.36 3.70
C GLY A 38 9.87 -0.81 2.98
N ILE A 39 9.77 -0.44 1.71
CA ILE A 39 8.62 -0.82 0.93
C ILE A 39 8.77 -2.28 0.51
N ASP A 40 7.78 -3.08 0.84
CA ASP A 40 7.77 -4.48 0.45
C ASP A 40 7.47 -4.56 -1.05
N LYS A 41 8.44 -5.02 -1.82
CA LYS A 41 8.30 -5.07 -3.27
C LYS A 41 7.22 -6.01 -3.72
N LEU A 42 6.98 -7.05 -2.96
CA LEU A 42 5.95 -8.01 -3.32
C LEU A 42 4.58 -7.38 -3.20
N ILE A 43 4.35 -6.62 -2.14
CA ILE A 43 3.08 -5.95 -1.92
C ILE A 43 2.97 -4.71 -2.79
N HIS A 44 4.10 -4.08 -3.09
CA HIS A 44 4.11 -2.84 -3.86
C HIS A 44 3.90 -3.12 -5.35
N GLU A 45 2.75 -3.67 -5.65
CA GLU A 45 2.31 -3.93 -7.01
C GLU A 45 0.80 -3.86 -6.93
N ARG A 46 0.17 -3.17 -7.85
CA ARG A 46 -1.23 -2.79 -7.67
C ARG A 46 -2.18 -3.98 -7.49
N THR A 47 -1.98 -5.06 -8.21
CA THR A 47 -2.89 -6.21 -8.10
C THR A 47 -2.67 -6.91 -6.76
N ARG A 48 -1.43 -7.13 -6.39
CA ARG A 48 -1.13 -7.78 -5.12
C ARG A 48 -1.54 -6.91 -3.95
N LEU A 49 -1.34 -5.61 -4.05
CA LEU A 49 -1.80 -4.70 -3.01
C LEU A 49 -3.31 -4.74 -2.88
N ALA A 50 -4.02 -4.81 -4.00
CA ALA A 50 -5.48 -4.91 -3.97
C ALA A 50 -5.95 -6.21 -3.34
N ILE A 51 -5.27 -7.32 -3.63
CA ILE A 51 -5.58 -8.61 -3.01
C ILE A 51 -5.40 -8.51 -1.49
N MET A 52 -4.25 -8.02 -1.06
CA MET A 52 -3.95 -7.93 0.36
C MET A 52 -4.91 -6.99 1.07
N SER A 53 -5.22 -5.86 0.46
CA SER A 53 -6.14 -4.90 1.05
C SER A 53 -7.53 -5.47 1.18
N SER A 54 -7.98 -6.21 0.19
CA SER A 54 -9.29 -6.85 0.23
C SER A 54 -9.35 -7.86 1.36
N LEU A 55 -8.30 -8.66 1.53
CA LEU A 55 -8.26 -9.67 2.56
C LEU A 55 -7.97 -9.11 3.94
N ALA A 56 -7.56 -7.86 4.03
CA ALA A 56 -7.44 -7.20 5.32
C ALA A 56 -8.82 -6.82 5.86
N ALA A 57 -9.77 -6.61 4.97
CA ALA A 57 -11.11 -6.16 5.36
C ALA A 57 -12.03 -7.30 5.76
N VAL A 58 -11.79 -8.51 5.27
CA VAL A 58 -12.67 -9.64 5.54
C VAL A 58 -11.82 -10.87 5.85
N ALA A 59 -12.44 -11.87 6.44
CA ALA A 59 -11.73 -13.06 6.88
C ALA A 59 -11.21 -13.90 5.72
N SER A 60 -12.00 -14.03 4.67
CA SER A 60 -11.60 -14.82 3.51
C SER A 60 -12.40 -14.39 2.30
N LEU A 61 -11.85 -14.67 1.12
CA LEU A 61 -12.54 -14.44 -0.15
C LEU A 61 -12.23 -15.60 -1.07
N THR A 62 -13.19 -15.95 -1.90
CA THR A 62 -12.96 -16.97 -2.91
C THR A 62 -12.24 -16.37 -4.10
N PHE A 63 -11.70 -17.24 -4.94
CA PHE A 63 -11.09 -16.80 -6.20
C PHE A 63 -12.08 -15.97 -7.03
N GLY A 64 -13.33 -16.44 -7.09
CA GLY A 64 -14.35 -15.71 -7.81
C GLY A 64 -14.66 -14.34 -7.22
N ASP A 65 -14.66 -14.25 -5.89
CA ASP A 65 -14.87 -12.97 -5.22
C ASP A 65 -13.79 -11.98 -5.59
N LEU A 66 -12.53 -12.42 -5.52
CA LEU A 66 -11.40 -11.55 -5.85
C LEU A 66 -11.41 -11.17 -7.33
N LYS A 67 -11.72 -12.12 -8.18
CA LYS A 67 -11.79 -11.84 -9.60
C LYS A 67 -12.79 -10.74 -9.91
N THR A 68 -13.95 -10.83 -9.29
CA THR A 68 -15.00 -9.82 -9.48
C THR A 68 -14.59 -8.49 -8.88
N LEU A 69 -14.05 -8.52 -7.68
CA LEU A 69 -13.66 -7.31 -6.97
C LEU A 69 -12.58 -6.55 -7.72
N LEU A 70 -11.59 -7.27 -8.20
CA LEU A 70 -10.44 -6.65 -8.84
C LEU A 70 -10.62 -6.49 -10.35
N ARG A 71 -11.66 -7.08 -10.91
CA ARG A 71 -11.86 -7.11 -12.36
C ARG A 71 -10.65 -7.68 -13.07
N ALA A 72 -10.11 -8.74 -12.52
CA ALA A 72 -8.90 -9.35 -13.04
C ALA A 72 -9.25 -10.57 -13.86
N SER A 73 -8.37 -10.93 -14.78
CA SER A 73 -8.50 -12.21 -15.50
C SER A 73 -8.07 -13.33 -14.58
N ASP A 74 -8.50 -14.55 -14.92
CA ASP A 74 -8.09 -15.72 -14.14
C ASP A 74 -6.57 -15.84 -14.08
N GLY A 75 -5.91 -15.67 -15.22
CA GLY A 75 -4.47 -15.84 -15.28
C GLY A 75 -3.74 -14.79 -14.47
N ASN A 76 -4.18 -13.54 -14.59
CA ASN A 76 -3.53 -12.46 -13.86
C ASN A 76 -3.70 -12.66 -12.35
N LEU A 77 -4.92 -12.97 -11.92
CA LEU A 77 -5.18 -13.19 -10.52
C LEU A 77 -4.40 -14.40 -9.99
N SER A 78 -4.35 -15.49 -10.76
CA SER A 78 -3.63 -16.69 -10.34
C SER A 78 -2.15 -16.43 -10.12
N VAL A 79 -1.52 -15.68 -11.03
CA VAL A 79 -0.11 -15.38 -10.93
C VAL A 79 0.18 -14.58 -9.67
N HIS A 80 -0.59 -13.55 -9.43
CA HIS A 80 -0.33 -12.68 -8.29
C HIS A 80 -0.69 -13.34 -6.97
N ALA A 81 -1.78 -14.10 -6.92
CA ALA A 81 -2.15 -14.81 -5.70
C ALA A 81 -1.10 -15.85 -5.35
N ARG A 82 -0.54 -16.53 -6.37
CA ARG A 82 0.50 -17.51 -6.11
C ARG A 82 1.75 -16.87 -5.52
N LYS A 83 2.15 -15.72 -6.04
CA LYS A 83 3.32 -15.03 -5.50
C LYS A 83 3.14 -14.68 -4.04
N LEU A 84 1.95 -14.26 -3.67
CA LEU A 84 1.66 -13.93 -2.27
C LEU A 84 1.63 -15.20 -1.42
N GLU A 85 1.09 -16.26 -1.95
CA GLU A 85 1.06 -17.54 -1.24
C GLU A 85 2.47 -18.07 -1.02
N GLU A 86 3.31 -18.02 -2.04
CA GLU A 86 4.68 -18.48 -1.95
C GLU A 86 5.49 -17.70 -0.93
N ALA A 87 5.16 -16.44 -0.76
CA ALA A 87 5.82 -15.61 0.25
C ALA A 87 5.30 -15.84 1.65
N GLY A 88 4.24 -16.65 1.78
CA GLY A 88 3.66 -16.92 3.09
C GLY A 88 2.67 -15.87 3.55
N TYR A 89 2.24 -14.98 2.66
CA TYR A 89 1.31 -13.92 3.01
C TYR A 89 -0.14 -14.33 2.88
N LEU A 90 -0.42 -15.35 2.08
CA LEU A 90 -1.76 -15.88 1.90
C LEU A 90 -1.77 -17.36 2.16
N GLU A 91 -2.90 -17.83 2.65
CA GLU A 91 -3.18 -19.23 2.80
C GLU A 91 -4.32 -19.60 1.87
N THR A 92 -4.17 -20.69 1.14
CA THR A 92 -5.12 -21.10 0.14
C THR A 92 -5.77 -22.40 0.56
N THR A 93 -7.07 -22.45 0.50
CA THR A 93 -7.83 -23.66 0.80
C THR A 93 -8.65 -24.02 -0.43
N LYS A 94 -8.51 -25.27 -0.88
CA LYS A 94 -9.32 -25.78 -1.98
C LYS A 94 -10.41 -26.64 -1.41
N TYR A 95 -11.60 -26.48 -1.93
CA TYR A 95 -12.74 -27.22 -1.43
C TYR A 95 -13.76 -27.39 -2.54
N PHE A 96 -14.78 -28.17 -2.29
CA PHE A 96 -15.88 -28.35 -3.23
C PHE A 96 -17.14 -27.70 -2.68
N ASP A 97 -17.81 -26.98 -3.54
CA ASP A 97 -19.13 -26.45 -3.26
C ASP A 97 -20.06 -27.31 -4.12
N GLY A 98 -20.60 -28.33 -3.50
CA GLY A 98 -21.29 -29.37 -4.28
C GLY A 98 -20.28 -30.11 -5.11
N ARG A 99 -20.40 -30.03 -6.43
CA ARG A 99 -19.44 -30.64 -7.34
C ARG A 99 -18.48 -29.62 -7.94
N THR A 100 -18.61 -28.37 -7.57
CA THR A 100 -17.81 -27.31 -8.15
C THR A 100 -16.56 -27.09 -7.29
N PRO A 101 -15.37 -27.25 -7.86
CA PRO A 101 -14.15 -26.95 -7.09
C PRO A 101 -14.03 -25.44 -6.91
N LYS A 102 -13.65 -25.05 -5.71
CA LYS A 102 -13.48 -23.66 -5.36
C LYS A 102 -12.19 -23.47 -4.59
N THR A 103 -11.68 -22.24 -4.65
CA THR A 103 -10.48 -21.87 -3.93
C THR A 103 -10.80 -20.66 -3.06
N ARG A 104 -10.39 -20.75 -1.81
CA ARG A 104 -10.56 -19.65 -0.85
C ARG A 104 -9.21 -19.19 -0.38
N PHE A 105 -9.07 -17.89 -0.24
CA PHE A 105 -7.84 -17.27 0.25
C PHE A 105 -8.10 -16.56 1.54
N GLN A 106 -7.10 -16.60 2.42
CA GLN A 106 -7.14 -15.76 3.61
C GLN A 106 -5.74 -15.29 3.92
N MET A 107 -5.63 -14.15 4.57
CA MET A 107 -4.36 -13.56 4.88
C MET A 107 -3.78 -14.25 6.10
N THR A 108 -2.49 -14.55 6.05
CA THR A 108 -1.79 -15.12 7.21
C THR A 108 -1.39 -14.00 8.17
N GLY A 109 -0.95 -14.39 9.36
CA GLY A 109 -0.38 -13.41 10.29
C GLY A 109 0.80 -12.69 9.70
N ALA A 110 1.66 -13.43 9.00
CA ALA A 110 2.82 -12.82 8.34
C ALA A 110 2.37 -11.83 7.26
N GLY A 111 1.32 -12.16 6.52
CA GLY A 111 0.79 -11.24 5.52
C GLY A 111 0.22 -9.99 6.15
N ARG A 112 -0.48 -10.14 7.27
CA ARG A 112 -1.06 -9.01 7.97
C ARG A 112 0.04 -8.07 8.49
N ASP A 113 1.09 -8.65 9.04
CA ASP A 113 2.22 -7.85 9.53
C ASP A 113 2.92 -7.14 8.37
N ALA A 114 3.12 -7.85 7.25
CA ALA A 114 3.77 -7.27 6.10
C ALA A 114 2.95 -6.12 5.51
N LEU A 115 1.64 -6.30 5.42
CA LEU A 115 0.78 -5.24 4.92
C LEU A 115 0.79 -4.03 5.85
N GLY A 116 0.74 -4.28 7.17
CA GLY A 116 0.80 -3.20 8.14
C GLY A 116 2.07 -2.39 8.02
N SER A 117 3.20 -3.09 7.89
CA SER A 117 4.49 -2.43 7.72
C SER A 117 4.54 -1.64 6.41
N TYR A 118 4.00 -2.20 5.34
CA TYR A 118 3.92 -1.52 4.07
C TYR A 118 3.11 -0.23 4.18
N LEU A 119 1.96 -0.31 4.84
CA LEU A 119 1.10 0.85 4.99
C LEU A 119 1.77 1.93 5.84
N ASP A 120 2.49 1.53 6.89
CA ASP A 120 3.22 2.48 7.72
C ASP A 120 4.26 3.22 6.92
N HIS A 121 4.99 2.51 6.07
CA HIS A 121 6.00 3.14 5.21
C HIS A 121 5.36 4.09 4.22
N MET A 122 4.21 3.70 3.66
CA MET A 122 3.52 4.57 2.72
C MET A 122 2.98 5.82 3.40
N GLU A 123 2.47 5.69 4.62
CA GLU A 123 2.01 6.84 5.38
C GLU A 123 3.16 7.79 5.66
N PHE A 124 4.31 7.24 6.04
CA PHE A 124 5.48 8.05 6.31
C PHE A 124 5.92 8.79 5.04
N LEU A 125 5.96 8.10 3.92
CA LEU A 125 6.33 8.69 2.64
C LEU A 125 5.34 9.79 2.24
N ILE A 126 4.06 9.52 2.38
CA ILE A 126 3.04 10.49 2.02
C ILE A 126 3.16 11.74 2.89
N ALA A 127 3.34 11.56 4.19
CA ALA A 127 3.47 12.68 5.09
C ALA A 127 4.72 13.49 4.78
N ALA A 128 5.83 12.81 4.46
CA ALA A 128 7.07 13.49 4.16
C ALA A 128 7.00 14.25 2.84
N ALA A 129 6.24 13.74 1.89
CA ALA A 129 6.16 14.33 0.56
C ALA A 129 5.13 15.47 0.48
N ARG A 130 4.16 15.51 1.40
CA ARG A 130 3.15 16.55 1.35
C ARG A 130 3.71 17.84 1.87
N PRO A 131 3.35 18.95 1.24
CA PRO A 131 3.69 20.23 1.82
C PRO A 131 2.98 20.38 3.15
N ALA A 132 3.62 21.10 4.00
CA ALA A 132 3.07 21.29 5.27
C ALA A 132 1.70 21.83 5.18
N ALA A 133 1.05 21.34 5.74
CA ALA A 133 -0.17 21.85 5.78
C ALA A 133 -0.80 22.45 4.97
N SER A 134 -0.48 22.66 4.82
CA SER A 134 -0.89 23.34 4.21
C SER A 134 -1.71 23.40 3.80
N ALA A 135 -1.83 23.38 3.86
CA ALA A 135 -2.43 23.87 3.29
C ALA A 135 -3.26 23.30 2.45
N ARG A 136 -3.65 22.37 2.46
CA ARG A 136 -4.48 21.92 1.68
C ARG A 136 -5.72 22.33 1.97
N PRO A 137 -6.26 23.02 1.26
CA PRO A 137 -7.54 23.50 1.45
C PRO A 137 -8.43 22.36 1.36
N ALA A 138 -9.38 22.46 2.00
CA ALA A 138 -10.35 21.49 1.94
C ALA A 138 -10.86 21.40 0.60
N PRO A 139 -10.99 20.39 0.26
CA PRO A 139 -11.41 20.22 -1.03
C PRO A 139 -12.77 20.68 -1.21
N VAL A 140 -13.07 21.09 -0.65
CA VAL A 140 -14.11 21.55 -0.86
C VAL A 140 -14.52 21.99 -1.73
N GLY A 141 -14.41 22.21 -1.84
CA GLY A 141 -14.75 22.69 -2.52
C GLY A 141 -15.16 22.46 -3.32
N ARG A 142 -15.35 21.99 -3.42
CA ARG A 142 -15.71 21.77 -4.18
C ARG A 142 -16.62 21.83 -4.30
N GLY A 143 -16.89 21.89 -4.15
CA GLY A 143 -17.71 21.98 -4.31
C GLY A 143 -18.07 22.65 -4.49
N SER A 144 -18.13 22.86 -4.35
CA SER A 144 -18.55 23.49 -4.49
C SER A 144 -18.67 23.74 -4.74
#